data_d7d5155d1b290ce68936366223e705bc
#
_entry.id   d7d5155d1b290ce68936366223e705bc
#
_cell.length_a   1.000
_cell.length_b   1.000
_cell.length_c   1.000
_cell.angle_alpha   90.00
_cell.angle_beta   90.00
_cell.angle_gamma   90.00
#
_symmetry.space_group_name_H-M   'P 1'
#
loop_
_entity.id
_entity.type
_entity.pdbx_description
1 polymer ?
#
loop_
_entity_poly.entity_id
_entity_poly.type
_entity_poly.pdbx_seq_one_letter_code
_entity_poly.pdbx_strand_id
1 'polypeptide(L)'
;MKKKNNKGFTLIELLAVVVILLAISVIAVSSISAAMERNKAKQNDAKKEIIISYAKLYYEENRNSLDRLISSNGYVCVDLYTDLDLSDSERKDADGEDFTGDVKISSNGNTFEYVERCP
;
A
#
# COMPACT_ATOMS: atom_id res chain seq x y z
N MET A 1 -14.78 -51.58 -16.79
CA MET A 1 -15.41 -51.32 -16.70
C MET A 1 -16.18 -51.00 -16.81
N LYS A 2 -16.26 -51.06 -16.68
CA LYS A 2 -17.06 -50.68 -16.83
C LYS A 2 -17.74 -49.92 -16.80
N LYS A 3 -17.88 -49.78 -16.61
CA LYS A 3 -18.67 -49.18 -16.58
C LYS A 3 -19.11 -48.39 -16.63
N LYS A 4 -18.98 -48.24 -16.63
CA LYS A 4 -19.54 -47.55 -16.66
C LYS A 4 -20.00 -46.75 -16.93
N ASN A 5 -19.70 -46.41 -16.65
CA ASN A 5 -20.16 -45.83 -16.98
C ASN A 5 -21.02 -45.07 -17.19
N ASN A 6 -21.19 -44.69 -17.48
CA ASN A 6 -22.41 -44.19 -18.09
C ASN A 6 -23.49 -43.72 -17.09
N LYS A 7 -23.40 -44.18 -15.98
CA LYS A 7 -24.31 -43.86 -14.88
C LYS A 7 -23.87 -42.67 -14.08
N GLY A 8 -22.73 -42.13 -14.40
CA GLY A 8 -22.17 -41.05 -13.63
C GLY A 8 -21.42 -41.52 -12.41
N PHE A 9 -21.26 -40.64 -11.47
CA PHE A 9 -20.43 -40.87 -10.31
C PHE A 9 -21.19 -41.61 -9.22
N THR A 10 -20.47 -42.39 -8.41
CA THR A 10 -21.03 -42.95 -7.22
C THR A 10 -21.12 -41.87 -6.15
N LEU A 11 -21.94 -42.12 -5.14
CA LEU A 11 -22.09 -41.18 -4.02
C LEU A 11 -20.79 -40.98 -3.25
N ILE A 12 -20.04 -42.07 -3.03
CA ILE A 12 -18.75 -42.00 -2.33
C ILE A 12 -17.74 -41.19 -3.14
N GLU A 13 -17.72 -41.37 -4.45
CA GLU A 13 -16.84 -40.67 -5.34
C GLU A 13 -17.12 -39.16 -5.32
N LEU A 14 -18.40 -38.80 -5.34
CA LEU A 14 -18.82 -37.41 -5.27
C LEU A 14 -18.43 -36.82 -3.90
N LEU A 15 -18.64 -37.54 -2.83
CA LEU A 15 -18.27 -37.12 -1.50
C LEU A 15 -16.76 -36.87 -1.39
N ALA A 16 -15.96 -37.77 -1.97
CA ALA A 16 -14.50 -37.62 -1.97
C ALA A 16 -14.06 -36.34 -2.68
N VAL A 17 -14.68 -36.04 -3.82
CA VAL A 17 -14.36 -34.82 -4.58
C VAL A 17 -14.69 -33.57 -3.77
N VAL A 18 -15.86 -33.56 -3.10
CA VAL A 18 -16.26 -32.42 -2.28
C VAL A 18 -15.30 -32.21 -1.12
N VAL A 19 -14.88 -33.27 -0.44
CA VAL A 19 -13.93 -33.20 0.67
C VAL A 19 -12.59 -32.62 0.21
N ILE A 20 -12.08 -33.07 -0.93
CA ILE A 20 -10.83 -32.58 -1.49
C ILE A 20 -10.94 -31.09 -1.85
N LEU A 21 -12.03 -30.69 -2.46
CA LEU A 21 -12.25 -29.30 -2.83
C LEU A 21 -12.30 -28.38 -1.62
N LEU A 22 -12.95 -28.83 -0.55
CA LEU A 22 -13.02 -28.08 0.69
C LEU A 22 -11.63 -27.90 1.32
N ALA A 23 -10.84 -28.96 1.33
CA ALA A 23 -9.48 -28.92 1.87
C ALA A 23 -8.60 -27.94 1.09
N ILE A 24 -8.66 -28.00 -0.22
CA ILE A 24 -7.89 -27.11 -1.10
C ILE A 24 -8.33 -25.65 -0.91
N SER A 25 -9.63 -25.43 -0.78
CA SER A 25 -10.18 -24.08 -0.61
C SER A 25 -9.66 -23.40 0.64
N VAL A 26 -9.57 -24.12 1.75
CA VAL A 26 -9.07 -23.57 3.01
C VAL A 26 -7.60 -23.15 2.87
N ILE A 27 -6.78 -23.99 2.26
CA ILE A 27 -5.36 -23.69 2.07
C ILE A 27 -5.19 -22.48 1.13
N ALA A 28 -5.94 -22.45 0.04
CA ALA A 28 -5.85 -21.39 -0.94
C ALA A 28 -6.21 -20.03 -0.34
N VAL A 29 -7.27 -19.98 0.47
CA VAL A 29 -7.71 -18.74 1.10
C VAL A 29 -6.63 -18.20 2.05
N SER A 30 -6.03 -19.06 2.86
CA SER A 30 -4.97 -18.65 3.78
C SER A 30 -3.77 -18.08 3.04
N SER A 31 -3.34 -18.72 1.96
CA SER A 31 -2.20 -18.28 1.16
C SER A 31 -2.48 -16.95 0.47
N ILE A 32 -3.69 -16.78 -0.05
CA ILE A 32 -4.09 -15.55 -0.73
C ILE A 32 -4.13 -14.39 0.26
N SER A 33 -4.65 -14.60 1.46
CA SER A 33 -4.71 -13.56 2.48
C SER A 33 -3.34 -13.03 2.85
N ALA A 34 -2.38 -13.92 3.07
CA ALA A 34 -1.01 -13.53 3.39
C ALA A 34 -0.36 -12.76 2.23
N ALA A 35 -0.58 -13.22 0.99
CA ALA A 35 -0.05 -12.56 -0.19
C ALA A 35 -0.67 -11.17 -0.37
N MET A 36 -1.95 -11.03 -0.12
CA MET A 36 -2.65 -9.74 -0.22
C MET A 36 -2.12 -8.73 0.79
N GLU A 37 -1.87 -9.16 2.02
CA GLU A 37 -1.30 -8.28 3.04
C GLU A 37 0.08 -7.79 2.64
N ARG A 38 0.93 -8.66 2.11
CA ARG A 38 2.25 -8.26 1.65
C ARG A 38 2.16 -7.33 0.46
N ASN A 39 1.23 -7.56 -0.45
CA ASN A 39 1.03 -6.69 -1.60
C ASN A 39 0.55 -5.31 -1.18
N LYS A 40 -0.34 -5.23 -0.20
CA LYS A 40 -0.82 -3.95 0.33
C LYS A 40 0.32 -3.16 0.96
N ALA A 41 1.20 -3.82 1.72
CA ALA A 41 2.35 -3.17 2.31
C ALA A 41 3.27 -2.59 1.23
N LYS A 42 3.53 -3.37 0.17
CA LYS A 42 4.36 -2.90 -0.95
C LYS A 42 3.69 -1.75 -1.69
N GLN A 43 2.38 -1.80 -1.88
CA GLN A 43 1.65 -0.72 -2.53
C GLN A 43 1.70 0.55 -1.69
N ASN A 44 1.58 0.43 -0.38
CA ASN A 44 1.67 1.59 0.51
C ASN A 44 3.06 2.21 0.45
N ASP A 45 4.12 1.39 0.43
CA ASP A 45 5.47 1.88 0.30
C ASP A 45 5.67 2.62 -1.03
N ALA A 46 5.15 2.06 -2.12
CA ALA A 46 5.23 2.69 -3.43
C ALA A 46 4.46 4.00 -3.47
N LYS A 47 3.29 4.06 -2.84
CA LYS A 47 2.50 5.29 -2.75
C LYS A 47 3.21 6.35 -1.92
N LYS A 48 3.88 5.97 -0.85
CA LYS A 48 4.67 6.90 -0.05
C LYS A 48 5.84 7.46 -0.85
N GLU A 49 6.45 6.64 -1.70
CA GLU A 49 7.51 7.11 -2.60
C GLU A 49 6.98 8.16 -3.59
N ILE A 50 5.78 7.97 -4.11
CA ILE A 50 5.14 8.94 -4.98
C ILE A 50 4.89 10.24 -4.22
N ILE A 51 4.39 10.16 -3.00
CA ILE A 51 4.17 11.33 -2.15
C ILE A 51 5.49 12.08 -1.91
N ILE A 52 6.55 11.35 -1.65
CA ILE A 52 7.88 11.93 -1.46
C ILE A 52 8.35 12.63 -2.74
N SER A 53 8.06 12.06 -3.90
CA SER A 53 8.39 12.69 -5.18
C SER A 53 7.68 14.03 -5.36
N TYR A 54 6.41 14.10 -5.00
CA TYR A 54 5.67 15.37 -5.01
C TYR A 54 6.27 16.38 -4.02
N ALA A 55 6.70 15.89 -2.86
CA ALA A 55 7.34 16.75 -1.88
C ALA A 55 8.67 17.31 -2.38
N LYS A 56 9.43 16.51 -3.12
CA LYS A 56 10.67 16.98 -3.74
C LYS A 56 10.40 18.07 -4.75
N LEU A 57 9.36 17.92 -5.56
CA LEU A 57 8.96 18.93 -6.52
C LEU A 57 8.51 20.20 -5.81
N TYR A 58 7.72 20.06 -4.77
CA TYR A 58 7.27 21.19 -3.96
C TYR A 58 8.46 21.93 -3.34
N TYR A 59 9.43 21.17 -2.84
CA TYR A 59 10.65 21.76 -2.28
C TYR A 59 11.40 22.59 -3.31
N GLU A 60 11.55 22.08 -4.54
CA GLU A 60 12.25 22.80 -5.59
C GLU A 60 11.54 24.11 -5.96
N GLU A 61 10.21 24.10 -5.97
CA GLU A 61 9.40 25.27 -6.29
C GLU A 61 9.45 26.32 -5.18
N ASN A 62 9.65 25.89 -3.93
CA ASN A 62 9.61 26.77 -2.77
C ASN A 62 10.92 26.74 -1.97
N ARG A 63 12.01 26.51 -2.67
CA ARG A 63 13.30 26.25 -2.07
C ARG A 63 13.76 27.30 -1.07
N ASN A 64 13.65 28.56 -1.44
CA ASN A 64 14.13 29.66 -0.59
C ASN A 64 13.39 29.70 0.74
N SER A 65 12.08 29.57 0.70
CA SER A 65 11.25 29.60 1.90
C SER A 65 11.50 28.39 2.79
N LEU A 66 11.58 27.21 2.17
CA LEU A 66 11.75 25.96 2.90
C LEU A 66 13.15 25.83 3.50
N ASP A 67 14.18 26.26 2.75
CA ASP A 67 15.56 26.26 3.26
C ASP A 67 15.68 27.13 4.51
N ARG A 68 14.99 28.24 4.52
CA ARG A 68 14.98 29.15 5.66
C ARG A 68 14.38 28.47 6.88
N LEU A 69 13.28 27.75 6.69
CA LEU A 69 12.63 27.02 7.78
C LEU A 69 13.51 25.86 8.28
N ILE A 70 14.16 25.16 7.35
CA ILE A 70 15.07 24.08 7.71
C ILE A 70 16.25 24.62 8.49
N SER A 71 16.80 25.76 8.09
CA SER A 71 17.93 26.38 8.81
C SER A 71 17.54 26.81 10.21
N SER A 72 16.29 27.27 10.39
CA SER A 72 15.81 27.73 11.71
C SER A 72 15.49 26.58 12.64
N ASN A 73 14.81 25.53 12.13
CA ASN A 73 14.24 24.46 12.95
C ASN A 73 14.90 23.11 12.77
N GLY A 74 15.80 22.97 11.79
CA GLY A 74 16.43 21.71 11.45
C GLY A 74 15.63 20.85 10.48
N TYR A 75 14.36 21.13 10.29
CA TYR A 75 13.48 20.44 9.38
C TYR A 75 12.26 21.27 9.05
N VAL A 76 11.53 20.85 8.03
CA VAL A 76 10.21 21.42 7.70
C VAL A 76 9.29 20.25 7.35
N CYS A 77 8.01 20.38 7.69
CA CYS A 77 7.01 19.38 7.35
C CYS A 77 6.07 19.92 6.29
N VAL A 78 5.82 19.11 5.28
CA VAL A 78 4.95 19.46 4.16
C VAL A 78 3.66 18.67 4.31
N ASP A 79 2.53 19.37 4.33
CA ASP A 79 1.21 18.76 4.51
C ASP A 79 0.75 18.16 3.18
N LEU A 80 0.21 16.93 3.23
CA LEU A 80 -0.22 16.23 2.04
C LEU A 80 -1.44 16.88 1.38
N TYR A 81 -2.27 17.56 2.15
CA TYR A 81 -3.54 18.08 1.65
C TYR A 81 -3.47 19.55 1.24
N THR A 82 -2.67 20.33 1.96
CA THR A 82 -2.61 21.78 1.72
C THR A 82 -1.43 22.19 0.85
N ASP A 83 -0.31 21.47 0.95
CA ASP A 83 0.91 21.86 0.26
C ASP A 83 1.16 21.07 -1.02
N LEU A 84 0.80 19.79 -1.05
CA LEU A 84 1.04 18.94 -2.20
C LEU A 84 -0.22 18.83 -3.06
N ASP A 85 -0.02 18.81 -4.38
CA ASP A 85 -1.11 18.73 -5.34
C ASP A 85 -1.36 17.26 -5.70
N LEU A 86 -1.82 16.49 -4.72
CA LEU A 86 -2.11 15.09 -4.90
C LEU A 86 -3.55 14.89 -5.36
N SER A 87 -3.76 13.95 -6.28
CA SER A 87 -5.12 13.55 -6.67
C SER A 87 -5.74 12.71 -5.55
N ASP A 88 -7.05 12.52 -5.62
CA ASP A 88 -7.76 11.72 -4.62
C ASP A 88 -7.20 10.31 -4.51
N SER A 89 -6.86 9.70 -5.65
CA SER A 89 -6.31 8.33 -5.65
C SER A 89 -4.90 8.28 -5.07
N GLU A 90 -4.12 9.34 -5.25
CA GLU A 90 -2.75 9.39 -4.73
C GLU A 90 -2.69 9.59 -3.22
N ARG A 91 -3.76 10.14 -2.63
CA ARG A 91 -3.84 10.34 -1.19
C ARG A 91 -4.33 9.12 -0.43
N LYS A 92 -4.78 8.09 -1.14
CA LYS A 92 -5.33 6.89 -0.52
C LYS A 92 -4.33 5.75 -0.49
N ASP A 93 -4.35 5.01 0.61
CA ASP A 93 -3.52 3.83 0.75
C ASP A 93 -4.14 2.63 0.02
N ALA A 94 -3.54 1.46 0.18
CA ALA A 94 -4.00 0.24 -0.50
C ALA A 94 -5.39 -0.21 -0.04
N ASP A 95 -5.83 0.23 1.14
CA ASP A 95 -7.14 -0.10 1.69
C ASP A 95 -8.20 0.95 1.34
N GLY A 96 -7.82 2.01 0.64
CA GLY A 96 -8.72 3.08 0.26
C GLY A 96 -8.91 4.15 1.31
N GLU A 97 -8.11 4.14 2.36
CA GLU A 97 -8.13 5.14 3.41
C GLU A 97 -7.09 6.22 3.13
N ASP A 98 -7.38 7.44 3.52
CA ASP A 98 -6.47 8.56 3.29
C ASP A 98 -5.21 8.44 4.16
N PHE A 99 -4.06 8.76 3.56
CA PHE A 99 -2.84 8.91 4.33
C PHE A 99 -2.96 10.12 5.26
N THR A 100 -2.48 9.97 6.49
CA THR A 100 -2.64 11.01 7.52
C THR A 100 -1.33 11.68 7.91
N GLY A 101 -0.23 11.30 7.31
CA GLY A 101 1.08 11.81 7.70
C GLY A 101 1.49 13.06 6.93
N ASP A 102 2.73 13.42 7.11
CA ASP A 102 3.37 14.54 6.43
C ASP A 102 4.70 14.07 5.84
N VAL A 103 5.31 14.90 5.00
CA VAL A 103 6.67 14.65 4.54
C VAL A 103 7.61 15.58 5.29
N LYS A 104 8.55 15.00 6.00
CA LYS A 104 9.57 15.74 6.73
C LYS A 104 10.79 15.93 5.84
N ILE A 105 11.20 17.17 5.65
CA ILE A 105 12.37 17.52 4.86
C ILE A 105 13.43 18.07 5.81
N SER A 106 14.62 17.50 5.76
CA SER A 106 15.71 17.90 6.63
C SER A 106 17.04 17.92 5.87
N SER A 107 18.10 18.35 6.56
CA SER A 107 19.44 18.41 6.00
C SER A 107 19.52 19.25 4.72
N ASN A 108 18.89 20.44 4.75
CA ASN A 108 18.88 21.39 3.63
C ASN A 108 18.29 20.80 2.35
N GLY A 109 17.25 19.98 2.51
CA GLY A 109 16.56 19.39 1.37
C GLY A 109 17.18 18.11 0.86
N ASN A 110 18.06 17.50 1.63
CA ASN A 110 18.69 16.24 1.23
C ASN A 110 17.98 15.00 1.73
N THR A 111 17.16 15.13 2.77
CA THR A 111 16.44 14.01 3.37
C THR A 111 14.94 14.25 3.33
N PHE A 112 14.23 13.34 2.67
CA PHE A 112 12.77 13.36 2.59
C PHE A 112 12.24 12.09 3.20
N GLU A 113 11.33 12.23 4.17
CA GLU A 113 10.81 11.08 4.90
C GLU A 113 9.31 11.25 5.16
N TYR A 114 8.54 10.21 4.89
CA TYR A 114 7.13 10.19 5.26
C TYR A 114 7.05 9.89 6.75
N VAL A 115 6.34 10.73 7.49
CA VAL A 115 6.14 10.56 8.93
C VAL A 115 4.65 10.61 9.24
N GLU A 116 4.22 9.80 10.20
CA GLU A 116 2.81 9.78 10.60
C GLU A 116 2.41 11.05 11.32
N ARG A 117 3.36 11.63 12.02
CA ARG A 117 3.14 12.90 12.74
C ARG A 117 4.44 13.67 12.74
N CYS A 118 4.33 14.91 12.37
CA CYS A 118 5.49 15.80 12.40
C CYS A 118 5.85 16.15 13.85
N PRO A 119 7.14 16.11 14.20
CA PRO A 119 7.57 16.45 15.56
C PRO A 119 7.31 17.89 15.92
#